data_c481f01c5ff58b9d31f4a4d663199f2c
#
_entry.id   c481f01c5ff58b9d31f4a4d663199f2c
#
_cell.length_a   1.000
_cell.length_b   1.000
_cell.length_c   1.000
_cell.angle_alpha   90.00
_cell.angle_beta   90.00
_cell.angle_gamma   90.00
#
_symmetry.space_group_name_H-M   'P 1'
#
loop_
_entity.id
_entity.type
_entity.pdbx_description
1 polymer ?
#
loop_
_entity_poly.entity_id
_entity_poly.type
_entity_poly.pdbx_seq_one_letter_code
_entity_poly.pdbx_strand_id
1 'polypeptide(L)'
;MEGSARRWGLCMTEPVMRGLRHLALRVTDLHRSRAFYEALFGMRVVWQPDEDNLYLSSGSDNLALHQIPVGELDQYQGARGQFLDHFGFIMDSPEAVDQMFEQVERSGARIVHPPKRHRDNSYSFYLADPDGNTIQVLYEPTMSALQGKD
;
A
#
# COMPACT_ATOMS: atom_id res chain seq x y z
N MET A 1 43.78 5.54 -1.66
CA MET A 1 43.46 5.36 -0.22
C MET A 1 42.39 4.28 -0.10
N GLU A 2 42.85 3.10 0.24
CA GLU A 2 41.96 1.96 0.46
C GLU A 2 41.27 2.09 1.82
N GLY A 3 39.95 2.36 1.81
CA GLY A 3 39.14 2.31 2.98
C GLY A 3 38.85 0.86 3.36
N SER A 4 39.62 0.35 4.31
CA SER A 4 39.41 -0.96 4.94
C SER A 4 38.02 -1.04 5.54
N ALA A 5 37.11 -1.71 4.86
CA ALA A 5 35.86 -2.20 5.45
C ALA A 5 36.25 -3.22 6.53
N ARG A 6 36.14 -2.86 7.80
CA ARG A 6 36.32 -3.77 8.94
C ARG A 6 35.24 -4.83 8.84
N ARG A 7 35.60 -6.00 8.37
CA ARG A 7 34.84 -7.23 8.58
C ARG A 7 34.84 -7.50 10.10
N TRP A 8 33.70 -7.28 10.71
CA TRP A 8 33.45 -7.76 12.05
C TRP A 8 33.36 -9.29 11.96
N GLY A 9 34.37 -9.96 12.43
CA GLY A 9 34.50 -11.42 12.40
C GLY A 9 33.63 -12.09 13.47
N LEU A 10 32.32 -11.99 13.32
CA LEU A 10 31.36 -12.87 13.95
C LEU A 10 30.65 -13.59 12.81
N CYS A 11 30.67 -14.92 12.85
CA CYS A 11 29.89 -15.79 11.96
C CYS A 11 28.42 -15.63 12.30
N MET A 12 27.88 -14.42 12.07
CA MET A 12 26.45 -14.13 12.09
C MET A 12 25.98 -14.24 10.68
N THR A 13 25.06 -15.17 10.41
CA THR A 13 24.26 -15.18 9.20
C THR A 13 23.64 -13.79 9.07
N GLU A 14 23.83 -13.13 7.91
CA GLU A 14 23.19 -11.85 7.67
C GLU A 14 21.68 -11.99 7.85
N PRO A 15 21.02 -11.03 8.53
CA PRO A 15 19.58 -11.11 8.71
C PRO A 15 18.87 -11.09 7.35
N VAL A 16 17.97 -12.02 7.13
CA VAL A 16 17.17 -12.08 5.90
C VAL A 16 16.05 -11.07 6.00
N MET A 17 16.11 -10.03 5.17
CA MET A 17 15.06 -9.02 5.05
C MET A 17 14.17 -9.34 3.84
N ARG A 18 12.86 -9.33 4.05
CA ARG A 18 11.86 -9.60 2.99
C ARG A 18 11.24 -8.35 2.37
N GLY A 19 11.84 -7.21 2.63
CA GLY A 19 11.41 -5.92 2.10
C GLY A 19 10.34 -5.23 2.94
N LEU A 20 9.89 -4.07 2.47
CA LEU A 20 8.83 -3.30 3.12
C LEU A 20 7.48 -3.92 2.78
N ARG A 21 6.86 -4.60 3.73
CA ARG A 21 5.62 -5.36 3.53
C ARG A 21 4.55 -5.10 4.59
N HIS A 22 4.79 -4.17 5.49
CA HIS A 22 3.84 -3.77 6.52
C HIS A 22 3.61 -2.26 6.48
N LEU A 23 2.34 -1.87 6.46
CA LEU A 23 1.89 -0.49 6.55
C LEU A 23 0.76 -0.41 7.58
N ALA A 24 0.76 0.60 8.42
CA ALA A 24 -0.32 0.86 9.35
C ALA A 24 -0.96 2.23 9.08
N LEU A 25 -2.28 2.25 8.98
CA LEU A 25 -3.08 3.45 8.81
C LEU A 25 -4.00 3.63 10.02
N ARG A 26 -4.13 4.87 10.49
CA ARG A 26 -5.24 5.26 11.35
C ARG A 26 -6.42 5.64 10.47
N VAL A 27 -7.60 5.13 10.78
CA VAL A 27 -8.80 5.30 9.96
C VAL A 27 -9.95 5.91 10.77
N THR A 28 -10.76 6.71 10.11
CA THR A 28 -11.93 7.34 10.76
C THR A 28 -13.10 6.40 10.90
N ASP A 29 -13.20 5.39 10.05
CA ASP A 29 -14.21 4.33 10.07
C ASP A 29 -13.61 3.02 9.60
N LEU A 30 -13.36 2.12 10.55
CA LEU A 30 -12.71 0.83 10.30
C LEU A 30 -13.50 -0.06 9.34
N HIS A 31 -14.83 -0.10 9.48
CA HIS A 31 -15.69 -0.93 8.63
C HIS A 31 -15.69 -0.44 7.18
N ARG A 32 -15.77 0.87 6.99
CA ARG A 32 -15.72 1.49 5.66
C ARG A 32 -14.37 1.26 4.99
N SER A 33 -13.27 1.45 5.70
CA SER A 33 -11.92 1.20 5.18
C SER A 33 -11.70 -0.28 4.85
N ARG A 34 -12.13 -1.19 5.73
CA ARG A 34 -12.08 -2.63 5.46
C ARG A 34 -12.82 -2.97 4.17
N ALA A 35 -14.06 -2.54 4.02
CA ALA A 35 -14.87 -2.82 2.84
C ALA A 35 -14.21 -2.32 1.55
N PHE A 36 -13.58 -1.15 1.60
CA PHE A 36 -12.83 -0.57 0.47
C PHE A 36 -11.66 -1.45 0.04
N TYR A 37 -10.78 -1.83 0.98
CA TYR A 37 -9.59 -2.64 0.65
C TYR A 37 -9.95 -4.07 0.27
N GLU A 38 -10.97 -4.67 0.88
CA GLU A 38 -11.48 -5.99 0.47
C GLU A 38 -12.06 -5.96 -0.95
N ALA A 39 -12.89 -4.97 -1.26
CA ALA A 39 -13.60 -4.90 -2.53
C ALA A 39 -12.70 -4.57 -3.72
N LEU A 40 -11.79 -3.59 -3.58
CA LEU A 40 -10.96 -3.12 -4.67
C LEU A 40 -9.66 -3.89 -4.84
N PHE A 41 -9.02 -4.27 -3.74
CA PHE A 41 -7.69 -4.88 -3.76
C PHE A 41 -7.70 -6.38 -3.40
N GLY A 42 -8.88 -6.96 -3.18
CA GLY A 42 -9.03 -8.37 -2.84
C GLY A 42 -8.31 -8.76 -1.53
N MET A 43 -8.03 -7.78 -0.68
CA MET A 43 -7.38 -8.04 0.60
C MET A 43 -8.32 -8.82 1.51
N ARG A 44 -7.75 -9.65 2.37
CA ARG A 44 -8.51 -10.48 3.32
C ARG A 44 -8.04 -10.21 4.73
N VAL A 45 -8.98 -10.26 5.68
CA VAL A 45 -8.66 -10.20 7.10
C VAL A 45 -7.79 -11.40 7.48
N VAL A 46 -6.61 -11.11 8.01
CA VAL A 46 -5.69 -12.13 8.53
C VAL A 46 -5.65 -12.15 10.06
N TRP A 47 -6.02 -11.05 10.69
CA TRP A 47 -6.12 -10.95 12.13
C TRP A 47 -7.00 -9.78 12.55
N GLN A 48 -7.85 -9.99 13.54
CA GLN A 48 -8.66 -8.94 14.17
C GLN A 48 -8.71 -9.20 15.68
N PRO A 49 -7.81 -8.58 16.46
CA PRO A 49 -7.74 -8.80 17.91
C PRO A 49 -8.93 -8.21 18.68
N ASP A 50 -9.52 -7.12 18.16
CA ASP A 50 -10.60 -6.38 18.79
C ASP A 50 -11.39 -5.57 17.74
N GLU A 51 -12.35 -4.74 18.20
CA GLU A 51 -13.22 -3.93 17.32
C GLU A 51 -12.48 -2.73 16.68
N ASP A 52 -11.36 -2.31 17.24
CA ASP A 52 -10.64 -1.11 16.82
C ASP A 52 -9.39 -1.42 15.97
N ASN A 53 -9.01 -2.69 15.86
CA ASN A 53 -7.78 -3.12 15.19
C ASN A 53 -8.03 -4.26 14.21
N LEU A 54 -7.58 -4.09 12.98
CA LEU A 54 -7.77 -5.03 11.90
C LEU A 54 -6.52 -5.11 11.03
N TYR A 55 -6.19 -6.31 10.57
CA TYR A 55 -5.05 -6.58 9.71
C TYR A 55 -5.50 -7.32 8.45
N LEU A 56 -5.18 -6.73 7.30
CA LEU A 56 -5.49 -7.24 5.97
C LEU A 56 -4.23 -7.69 5.26
N SER A 57 -4.37 -8.62 4.32
CA SER A 57 -3.29 -9.03 3.43
C SER A 57 -3.82 -9.34 2.02
N SER A 58 -3.02 -9.02 1.01
CA SER A 58 -3.21 -9.45 -0.37
C SER A 58 -2.36 -10.69 -0.73
N GLY A 59 -1.63 -11.24 0.25
CA GLY A 59 -0.81 -12.45 0.10
C GLY A 59 0.54 -12.36 0.80
N SER A 60 1.38 -11.41 0.42
CA SER A 60 2.74 -11.25 0.96
C SER A 60 2.98 -9.92 1.69
N ASP A 61 1.93 -9.19 1.94
CA ASP A 61 1.92 -7.89 2.61
C ASP A 61 1.05 -7.94 3.88
N ASN A 62 1.05 -6.84 4.62
CA ASN A 62 0.21 -6.66 5.80
C ASN A 62 -0.18 -5.19 5.93
N LEU A 63 -1.46 -4.90 5.80
CA LEU A 63 -2.05 -3.59 6.02
C LEU A 63 -2.80 -3.59 7.35
N ALA A 64 -2.29 -2.87 8.33
CA ALA A 64 -2.98 -2.65 9.59
C ALA A 64 -3.89 -1.42 9.50
N LEU A 65 -5.12 -1.57 9.97
CA LEU A 65 -6.08 -0.48 10.12
C LEU A 65 -6.39 -0.31 11.61
N HIS A 66 -6.21 0.90 12.11
CA HIS A 66 -6.46 1.25 13.51
C HIS A 66 -7.53 2.34 13.59
N GLN A 67 -8.64 2.04 14.24
CA GLN A 67 -9.73 3.01 14.43
C GLN A 67 -9.23 4.19 15.26
N ILE A 68 -9.45 5.40 14.77
CA ILE A 68 -9.24 6.62 15.54
C ILE A 68 -10.34 6.69 16.60
N PRO A 69 -9.98 6.88 17.91
CA PRO A 69 -10.98 7.04 18.96
C PRO A 69 -11.97 8.16 18.64
N VAL A 70 -13.25 7.95 18.97
CA VAL A 70 -14.32 8.92 18.68
C VAL A 70 -13.99 10.32 19.19
N GLY A 71 -13.39 10.44 20.37
CA GLY A 71 -13.00 11.73 20.96
C GLY A 71 -11.84 12.44 20.24
N GLU A 72 -11.14 11.77 19.32
CA GLU A 72 -10.03 12.33 18.55
C GLU A 72 -10.39 12.62 17.08
N LEU A 73 -11.58 12.21 16.62
CA LEU A 73 -11.98 12.32 15.20
C LEU A 73 -11.90 13.75 14.65
N ASP A 74 -12.25 14.74 15.46
CA ASP A 74 -12.24 16.15 15.06
C ASP A 74 -10.83 16.69 14.73
N GLN A 75 -9.79 16.00 15.19
CA GLN A 75 -8.38 16.36 14.92
C GLN A 75 -7.91 15.89 13.54
N TYR A 76 -8.66 15.01 12.88
CA TYR A 76 -8.31 14.40 11.59
C TYR A 76 -9.16 15.02 10.48
N GLN A 77 -8.53 15.84 9.63
CA GLN A 77 -9.18 16.51 8.51
C GLN A 77 -8.75 15.92 7.15
N GLY A 78 -8.66 14.59 7.07
CA GLY A 78 -8.17 13.88 5.89
C GLY A 78 -6.65 13.86 5.79
N ALA A 79 -6.13 13.42 4.66
CA ALA A 79 -4.70 13.17 4.44
C ALA A 79 -3.83 14.44 4.24
N ARG A 80 -4.40 15.63 4.30
CA ARG A 80 -3.64 16.87 4.10
C ARG A 80 -2.66 17.12 5.22
N GLY A 81 -1.40 17.41 4.84
CA GLY A 81 -0.34 17.73 5.79
C GLY A 81 0.29 16.54 6.49
N GLN A 82 0.01 15.33 6.04
CA GLN A 82 0.67 14.11 6.52
C GLN A 82 2.03 13.91 5.85
N PHE A 83 2.95 13.23 6.54
CA PHE A 83 4.25 12.89 5.97
C PHE A 83 4.17 11.79 4.90
N LEU A 84 3.16 10.91 4.97
CA LEU A 84 2.93 9.90 3.96
C LEU A 84 2.40 10.55 2.68
N ASP A 85 3.19 10.52 1.61
CA ASP A 85 2.77 11.00 0.30
C ASP A 85 1.75 10.05 -0.33
N HIS A 86 2.16 8.81 -0.57
CA HIS A 86 1.31 7.73 -1.05
C HIS A 86 1.92 6.37 -0.76
N PHE A 87 1.14 5.33 -0.94
CA PHE A 87 1.61 3.94 -0.99
C PHE A 87 0.96 3.24 -2.19
N GLY A 88 1.47 2.08 -2.57
CA GLY A 88 1.03 1.51 -3.83
C GLY A 88 0.94 -0.01 -3.87
N PHE A 89 0.19 -0.47 -4.87
CA PHE A 89 0.04 -1.86 -5.23
C PHE A 89 0.71 -2.10 -6.58
N ILE A 90 1.60 -3.10 -6.65
CA ILE A 90 2.31 -3.47 -7.88
C ILE A 90 1.43 -4.38 -8.71
N MET A 91 1.32 -4.03 -10.00
CA MET A 91 0.57 -4.80 -11.01
C MET A 91 1.54 -5.48 -11.98
N ASP A 92 1.12 -6.61 -12.53
CA ASP A 92 1.96 -7.42 -13.43
C ASP A 92 2.23 -6.76 -14.79
N SER A 93 1.32 -5.92 -15.24
CA SER A 93 1.38 -5.33 -16.59
C SER A 93 0.66 -3.99 -16.66
N PRO A 94 0.95 -3.16 -17.70
CA PRO A 94 0.17 -1.96 -17.97
C PRO A 94 -1.32 -2.24 -18.18
N GLU A 95 -1.64 -3.37 -18.83
CA GLU A 95 -3.03 -3.79 -19.06
C GLU A 95 -3.75 -4.09 -17.75
N ALA A 96 -3.06 -4.67 -16.76
CA ALA A 96 -3.60 -4.89 -15.42
C ALA A 96 -3.88 -3.57 -14.69
N VAL A 97 -3.06 -2.55 -14.90
CA VAL A 97 -3.31 -1.18 -14.39
C VAL A 97 -4.60 -0.61 -15.00
N ASP A 98 -4.80 -0.74 -16.31
CA ASP A 98 -6.02 -0.27 -17.00
C ASP A 98 -7.27 -1.00 -16.51
N GLN A 99 -7.19 -2.33 -16.35
CA GLN A 99 -8.29 -3.14 -15.81
C GLN A 99 -8.66 -2.71 -14.38
N MET A 100 -7.66 -2.46 -13.56
CA MET A 100 -7.89 -1.97 -12.20
C MET A 100 -8.50 -0.57 -12.21
N PHE A 101 -8.06 0.31 -13.11
CA PHE A 101 -8.63 1.63 -13.27
C PHE A 101 -10.13 1.58 -13.59
N GLU A 102 -10.54 0.73 -14.52
CA GLU A 102 -11.96 0.53 -14.85
C GLU A 102 -12.78 0.02 -13.65
N GLN A 103 -12.22 -0.89 -12.84
CA GLN A 103 -12.89 -1.38 -11.64
C GLN A 103 -13.07 -0.26 -10.60
N VAL A 104 -12.04 0.57 -10.41
CA VAL A 104 -12.07 1.72 -9.49
C VAL A 104 -13.12 2.74 -9.95
N GLU A 105 -13.18 3.06 -11.24
CA GLU A 105 -14.20 3.96 -11.78
C GLU A 105 -15.62 3.43 -11.52
N ARG A 106 -15.85 2.14 -11.76
CA ARG A 106 -17.17 1.50 -11.50
C ARG A 106 -17.55 1.50 -10.01
N SER A 107 -16.57 1.43 -9.13
CA SER A 107 -16.80 1.46 -7.68
C SER A 107 -17.23 2.82 -7.15
N GLY A 108 -16.99 3.90 -7.91
CA GLY A 108 -17.20 5.28 -7.48
C GLY A 108 -16.12 5.81 -6.55
N ALA A 109 -15.00 5.10 -6.35
CA ALA A 109 -13.86 5.59 -5.60
C ALA A 109 -13.24 6.82 -6.29
N ARG A 110 -12.69 7.74 -5.51
CA ARG A 110 -12.15 8.99 -6.05
C ARG A 110 -10.83 8.75 -6.78
N ILE A 111 -10.81 9.05 -8.08
CA ILE A 111 -9.59 9.10 -8.87
C ILE A 111 -8.85 10.41 -8.57
N VAL A 112 -7.57 10.31 -8.22
CA VAL A 112 -6.70 11.46 -7.98
C VAL A 112 -5.98 11.85 -9.27
N HIS A 113 -5.41 10.87 -9.97
CA HIS A 113 -4.79 11.06 -11.29
C HIS A 113 -5.10 9.87 -12.18
N PRO A 114 -5.50 10.11 -13.46
CA PRO A 114 -5.77 9.03 -14.41
C PRO A 114 -4.49 8.31 -14.82
N PRO A 115 -4.59 7.14 -15.50
CA PRO A 115 -3.45 6.39 -15.96
C PRO A 115 -2.48 7.21 -16.82
N LYS A 116 -1.20 7.10 -16.51
CA LYS A 116 -0.12 7.81 -17.21
C LYS A 116 1.15 6.97 -17.22
N ARG A 117 1.85 7.03 -18.37
CA ARG A 117 3.22 6.50 -18.48
C ARG A 117 4.23 7.54 -18.03
N HIS A 118 5.18 7.11 -17.21
CA HIS A 118 6.23 7.93 -16.65
C HIS A 118 7.56 7.77 -17.42
N ARG A 119 8.56 8.61 -17.11
CA ARG A 119 9.87 8.63 -17.79
C ARG A 119 10.67 7.34 -17.64
N ASP A 120 10.46 6.62 -16.54
CA ASP A 120 11.10 5.34 -16.21
C ASP A 120 10.39 4.13 -16.81
N ASN A 121 9.42 4.36 -17.72
CA ASN A 121 8.53 3.38 -18.31
C ASN A 121 7.51 2.76 -17.33
N SER A 122 7.45 3.21 -16.11
CA SER A 122 6.35 2.84 -15.22
C SER A 122 5.02 3.37 -15.74
N TYR A 123 3.95 2.68 -15.39
CA TYR A 123 2.60 3.04 -15.79
C TYR A 123 1.67 2.94 -14.58
N SER A 124 0.99 4.00 -14.25
CA SER A 124 0.22 4.05 -13.01
C SER A 124 -0.94 5.04 -13.04
N PHE A 125 -1.87 4.85 -12.13
CA PHE A 125 -2.86 5.86 -11.76
C PHE A 125 -2.91 6.00 -10.24
N TYR A 126 -3.61 7.01 -9.77
CA TYR A 126 -3.78 7.29 -8.34
C TYR A 126 -5.24 7.41 -7.98
N LEU A 127 -5.61 6.82 -6.84
CA LEU A 127 -6.94 6.95 -6.25
C LEU A 127 -6.81 7.31 -4.77
N ALA A 128 -7.92 7.74 -4.17
CA ALA A 128 -7.98 8.00 -2.74
C ALA A 128 -8.76 6.89 -2.03
N ASP A 129 -8.29 6.49 -0.86
CA ASP A 129 -9.07 5.66 0.05
C ASP A 129 -10.17 6.50 0.73
N PRO A 130 -11.05 5.89 1.55
CA PRO A 130 -12.15 6.62 2.19
C PRO A 130 -11.73 7.78 3.10
N ASP A 131 -10.52 7.75 3.65
CA ASP A 131 -9.96 8.82 4.48
C ASP A 131 -9.10 9.82 3.71
N GLY A 132 -8.98 9.64 2.39
CA GLY A 132 -8.21 10.52 1.51
C GLY A 132 -6.73 10.17 1.39
N ASN A 133 -6.28 9.01 1.89
CA ASN A 133 -4.93 8.53 1.61
C ASN A 133 -4.77 8.26 0.12
N THR A 134 -3.66 8.71 -0.45
CA THR A 134 -3.37 8.48 -1.86
C THR A 134 -2.76 7.09 -2.06
N ILE A 135 -3.36 6.33 -2.96
CA ILE A 135 -2.91 4.99 -3.36
C ILE A 135 -2.48 5.05 -4.82
N GLN A 136 -1.32 4.50 -5.12
CA GLN A 136 -0.84 4.31 -6.49
C GLN A 136 -1.06 2.86 -6.92
N VAL A 137 -1.71 2.67 -8.05
CA VAL A 137 -1.76 1.38 -8.74
C VAL A 137 -0.73 1.41 -9.86
N LEU A 138 0.29 0.56 -9.77
CA LEU A 138 1.57 0.78 -10.43
C LEU A 138 2.08 -0.48 -11.13
N TYR A 139 2.34 -0.38 -12.43
CA TYR A 139 3.29 -1.25 -13.12
C TYR A 139 4.66 -0.57 -13.13
N GLU A 140 5.64 -1.23 -12.55
CA GLU A 140 7.03 -0.79 -12.57
C GLU A 140 7.90 -1.93 -13.10
N PRO A 141 8.61 -1.75 -14.24
CA PRO A 141 9.25 -2.86 -14.96
C PRO A 141 10.23 -3.68 -14.12
N THR A 142 10.97 -3.04 -13.22
CA THR A 142 11.96 -3.74 -12.39
C THR A 142 11.31 -4.52 -11.26
N MET A 143 10.28 -3.98 -10.63
CA MET A 143 9.56 -4.62 -9.53
C MET A 143 8.61 -5.70 -10.02
N SER A 144 7.84 -5.43 -11.07
CA SER A 144 6.90 -6.39 -11.63
C SER A 144 7.58 -7.64 -12.19
N ALA A 145 8.81 -7.51 -12.70
CA ALA A 145 9.61 -8.64 -13.19
C ALA A 145 10.18 -9.52 -12.05
N LEU A 146 10.35 -8.98 -10.84
CA LEU A 146 10.90 -9.72 -9.70
C LEU A 146 9.86 -10.64 -9.04
N GLN A 147 8.57 -10.33 -9.16
CA GLN A 147 7.50 -11.13 -8.55
C GLN A 147 7.22 -12.46 -9.27
N GLY A 148 7.73 -12.65 -10.47
CA GLY A 148 7.59 -13.89 -11.24
C GLY A 148 8.69 -14.94 -11.02
N LYS A 149 9.52 -14.80 -9.99
CA LYS A 149 10.67 -15.67 -9.72
C LYS A 149 10.61 -16.41 -8.38
N ASP A 150 9.48 -16.48 -7.74
CA ASP A 150 9.27 -17.32 -6.55
C ASP A 150 8.81 -18.72 -6.92
#